data_3b28d5a58b2ab544b604b747281eebf1
#
_entry.id   3b28d5a58b2ab544b604b747281eebf1
#
_cell.length_a   1.000
_cell.length_b   1.000
_cell.length_c   1.000
_cell.angle_alpha   90.00
_cell.angle_beta   90.00
_cell.angle_gamma   90.00
#
_symmetry.space_group_name_H-M   'P 1'
#
loop_
_entity.id
_entity.type
_entity.pdbx_description
1 polymer ?
#
loop_
_entity_poly.entity_id
_entity_poly.type
_entity_poly.pdbx_seq_one_letter_code
_entity_poly.pdbx_strand_id
1 'polypeptide(L)'
;MKHTSNTYDRRLPSAQRLTRRFTVGSGQRRLAVAAAALLAAGAALTGCGGSSASADLPGSMAGLVKQAKSEGEVEWSAPKPQEQMQPAIDLFEKKYPDIKVKYTNTKAPDQVSQLKVEEAAGKVSVDVANAGGLTVVPSASLAADVDWSEYGIDSEDIFAKNFVYIWAVPKVWAYNTDKVKAADAPKTWDDLLDPRWSGGQISAESRASFMTVWALDPTLGEDKALAWAKKFAAQKPHFTPNTTQSEAPIESGQVSIGTSLINLVLEAQQNGAPVAVAPLSPTNANESYLYIPKGAPHPAAAALLTSFLSSDQAQAALAKTYNSRIPVSTDCSDPGENAVLQAICKANLKWFPTATLADYNTLTDFFAKAEQALGTDVS
;
A
#
# COMPACT_ATOMS: atom_id res chain seq x y z
N MET A 1 2.97 -6.23 -61.45
CA MET A 1 1.53 -6.11 -61.79
C MET A 1 0.78 -5.65 -60.55
N LYS A 2 0.16 -4.44 -60.72
CA LYS A 2 -0.92 -3.83 -59.93
C LYS A 2 -0.81 -3.68 -58.40
N HIS A 3 -0.48 -2.44 -58.02
CA HIS A 3 -0.83 -1.75 -56.80
C HIS A 3 -2.34 -1.68 -56.58
N THR A 4 -2.81 -1.82 -55.34
CA THR A 4 -4.03 -1.15 -54.88
C THR A 4 -3.79 -0.65 -53.46
N SER A 5 -3.66 0.67 -53.36
CA SER A 5 -3.77 1.49 -52.16
C SER A 5 -5.24 1.58 -51.75
N ASN A 6 -5.53 1.43 -50.45
CA ASN A 6 -6.86 1.73 -49.91
C ASN A 6 -6.70 2.75 -48.77
N THR A 7 -6.92 4.01 -49.12
CA THR A 7 -7.05 5.17 -48.26
C THR A 7 -8.46 5.23 -47.69
N TYR A 8 -8.63 5.12 -46.36
CA TYR A 8 -9.92 5.39 -45.70
C TYR A 8 -9.94 6.84 -45.18
N ASP A 9 -10.74 7.65 -45.92
CA ASP A 9 -11.12 9.03 -45.57
C ASP A 9 -12.29 8.97 -44.55
N ARG A 10 -12.12 9.46 -43.34
CA ARG A 10 -13.21 9.66 -42.35
C ARG A 10 -13.42 11.16 -42.15
N ARG A 11 -14.41 11.69 -42.85
CA ARG A 11 -15.01 13.01 -42.58
C ARG A 11 -15.90 12.92 -41.32
N LEU A 12 -15.69 13.85 -40.40
CA LEU A 12 -16.57 14.08 -39.25
C LEU A 12 -17.77 14.94 -39.67
N PRO A 13 -19.00 14.66 -39.19
CA PRO A 13 -20.14 15.53 -39.42
C PRO A 13 -20.19 16.68 -38.39
N SER A 14 -20.51 17.86 -38.92
CA SER A 14 -20.68 19.13 -38.24
C SER A 14 -21.84 19.13 -37.24
N ALA A 15 -21.59 19.65 -36.02
CA ALA A 15 -22.58 19.88 -34.98
C ALA A 15 -23.51 21.06 -35.34
N GLN A 16 -24.79 20.80 -35.49
CA GLN A 16 -25.83 21.81 -35.56
C GLN A 16 -26.23 22.28 -34.15
N ARG A 17 -26.08 23.57 -33.91
CA ARG A 17 -26.61 24.27 -32.73
C ARG A 17 -28.12 24.44 -32.84
N LEU A 18 -28.84 23.88 -31.88
CA LEU A 18 -30.27 24.18 -31.64
C LEU A 18 -30.38 25.10 -30.42
N THR A 19 -30.59 26.38 -30.68
CA THR A 19 -31.03 27.36 -29.69
C THR A 19 -32.55 27.28 -29.53
N ARG A 20 -33.02 26.83 -28.37
CA ARG A 20 -34.43 27.01 -27.97
C ARG A 20 -34.53 28.17 -26.97
N ARG A 21 -35.18 29.23 -27.41
CA ARG A 21 -35.69 30.33 -26.60
C ARG A 21 -36.90 29.84 -25.82
N PHE A 22 -36.93 29.98 -24.50
CA PHE A 22 -38.16 29.90 -23.69
C PHE A 22 -38.57 31.32 -23.32
N THR A 23 -39.78 31.66 -23.70
CA THR A 23 -40.52 32.89 -23.37
C THR A 23 -41.11 32.81 -21.97
N VAL A 24 -40.90 33.89 -21.22
CA VAL A 24 -41.52 34.13 -19.90
C VAL A 24 -42.99 34.48 -20.08
N GLY A 25 -43.84 33.72 -19.40
CA GLY A 25 -45.27 34.05 -19.28
C GLY A 25 -45.57 34.45 -17.82
N SER A 26 -45.93 35.71 -17.66
CA SER A 26 -46.41 36.31 -16.42
C SER A 26 -47.86 35.92 -16.15
N GLY A 27 -48.14 35.38 -14.93
CA GLY A 27 -49.51 35.12 -14.46
C GLY A 27 -49.62 35.33 -12.96
N GLN A 28 -49.98 36.55 -12.58
CA GLN A 28 -50.42 36.85 -11.21
C GLN A 28 -51.78 36.25 -10.94
N ARG A 29 -51.97 35.56 -9.81
CA ARG A 29 -53.26 35.56 -9.06
C ARG A 29 -53.00 35.35 -7.56
N ARG A 30 -53.63 36.24 -6.82
CA ARG A 30 -53.65 36.42 -5.35
C ARG A 30 -54.64 35.48 -4.64
N LEU A 31 -54.50 35.45 -3.30
CA LEU A 31 -55.43 34.99 -2.22
C LEU A 31 -55.19 33.51 -1.82
N ALA A 32 -55.15 33.12 -0.56
CA ALA A 32 -55.64 33.71 0.71
C ALA A 32 -54.88 33.13 1.92
N VAL A 33 -54.92 33.89 2.99
CA VAL A 33 -54.40 33.63 4.34
C VAL A 33 -55.14 32.48 5.00
N ALA A 34 -54.43 31.58 5.70
CA ALA A 34 -54.89 30.88 6.88
C ALA A 34 -53.71 30.63 7.84
N ALA A 35 -53.77 31.31 8.97
CA ALA A 35 -52.85 31.14 10.09
C ALA A 35 -53.24 29.89 10.89
N ALA A 36 -52.23 29.07 11.23
CA ALA A 36 -52.30 28.18 12.38
C ALA A 36 -50.92 28.12 13.03
N ALA A 37 -50.82 28.67 14.21
CA ALA A 37 -49.69 28.59 15.09
C ALA A 37 -49.59 27.21 15.72
N LEU A 38 -48.39 26.60 15.70
CA LEU A 38 -48.03 25.52 16.63
C LEU A 38 -46.52 25.55 16.88
N LEU A 39 -46.20 26.00 18.06
CA LEU A 39 -45.13 25.61 19.00
C LEU A 39 -43.72 25.16 18.48
N ALA A 40 -42.79 25.97 18.92
CA ALA A 40 -41.33 25.81 18.94
C ALA A 40 -40.86 24.46 19.54
N ALA A 41 -40.02 23.75 18.78
CA ALA A 41 -39.01 22.90 19.34
C ALA A 41 -37.67 23.42 18.80
N GLY A 42 -36.92 24.08 19.66
CA GLY A 42 -35.61 24.63 19.32
C GLY A 42 -34.62 23.51 19.06
N ALA A 43 -34.24 23.36 17.80
CA ALA A 43 -32.97 22.67 17.46
C ALA A 43 -31.86 23.75 17.46
N ALA A 44 -31.06 23.71 18.47
CA ALA A 44 -29.83 24.52 18.56
C ALA A 44 -28.89 24.06 17.44
N LEU A 45 -28.76 24.88 16.40
CA LEU A 45 -27.66 24.83 15.45
C LEU A 45 -26.41 25.32 16.19
N THR A 46 -25.73 24.39 16.83
CA THR A 46 -24.38 24.63 17.34
C THR A 46 -23.38 24.47 16.19
N GLY A 47 -22.70 25.52 15.96
CA GLY A 47 -21.52 25.86 15.23
C GLY A 47 -20.70 24.80 14.55
N CYS A 48 -20.37 25.05 13.28
CA CYS A 48 -19.21 24.51 12.57
C CYS A 48 -17.92 24.89 13.29
N GLY A 49 -17.44 24.03 14.18
CA GLY A 49 -16.06 23.92 14.56
C GLY A 49 -15.52 22.72 13.80
N GLY A 50 -14.42 22.88 13.06
CA GLY A 50 -13.72 21.75 12.41
C GLY A 50 -13.24 20.76 13.47
N SER A 51 -14.09 19.82 13.83
CA SER A 51 -13.76 18.67 14.66
C SER A 51 -13.07 17.66 13.74
N SER A 52 -11.86 17.25 14.06
CA SER A 52 -11.32 15.96 13.65
C SER A 52 -12.43 14.95 13.93
N ALA A 53 -12.96 14.29 12.87
CA ALA A 53 -14.00 13.29 13.07
C ALA A 53 -13.33 12.09 13.76
N SER A 54 -13.43 12.03 15.10
CA SER A 54 -13.14 10.83 15.85
C SER A 54 -14.21 9.80 15.51
N ALA A 55 -13.80 8.57 15.27
CA ALA A 55 -14.76 7.47 15.23
C ALA A 55 -15.44 7.37 16.62
N ASP A 56 -16.77 7.32 16.64
CA ASP A 56 -17.52 7.15 17.89
C ASP A 56 -17.41 5.69 18.35
N LEU A 57 -16.31 5.39 19.03
CA LEU A 57 -15.93 4.05 19.46
C LEU A 57 -16.05 3.92 20.98
N PRO A 58 -16.52 2.76 21.49
CA PRO A 58 -16.57 2.50 22.93
C PRO A 58 -15.18 2.46 23.55
N GLY A 59 -14.98 3.06 24.73
CA GLY A 59 -13.73 3.08 25.47
C GLY A 59 -13.37 1.74 26.16
N SER A 60 -13.76 0.60 25.56
CA SER A 60 -13.37 -0.72 26.06
C SER A 60 -13.57 -1.80 25.01
N MET A 61 -12.74 -2.84 25.02
CA MET A 61 -12.86 -4.00 24.15
C MET A 61 -14.22 -4.69 24.25
N ALA A 62 -14.82 -4.81 25.43
CA ALA A 62 -16.14 -5.42 25.58
C ALA A 62 -17.24 -4.58 24.92
N GLY A 63 -17.17 -3.27 25.04
CA GLY A 63 -18.06 -2.33 24.34
C GLY A 63 -17.88 -2.42 22.85
N LEU A 64 -16.63 -2.45 22.37
CA LEU A 64 -16.28 -2.58 20.97
C LEU A 64 -16.88 -3.84 20.34
N VAL A 65 -16.70 -5.00 20.98
CA VAL A 65 -17.28 -6.28 20.52
C VAL A 65 -18.81 -6.21 20.45
N LYS A 66 -19.45 -5.60 21.45
CA LYS A 66 -20.91 -5.47 21.47
C LYS A 66 -21.42 -4.60 20.31
N GLN A 67 -20.77 -3.46 20.06
CA GLN A 67 -21.15 -2.55 18.97
C GLN A 67 -20.87 -3.18 17.61
N ALA A 68 -19.66 -3.77 17.41
CA ALA A 68 -19.29 -4.46 16.18
C ALA A 68 -20.27 -5.57 15.80
N LYS A 69 -20.77 -6.35 16.78
CA LYS A 69 -21.82 -7.35 16.54
C LYS A 69 -23.15 -6.72 16.10
N SER A 70 -23.48 -5.53 16.57
CA SER A 70 -24.69 -4.83 16.10
C SER A 70 -24.54 -4.23 14.71
N GLU A 71 -23.30 -3.92 14.29
CA GLU A 71 -22.96 -3.49 12.92
C GLU A 71 -23.02 -4.68 11.95
N GLY A 72 -22.59 -5.87 12.36
CA GLY A 72 -22.81 -7.16 11.69
C GLY A 72 -21.93 -7.42 10.47
N GLU A 73 -21.23 -6.42 9.96
CA GLU A 73 -20.35 -6.55 8.81
C GLU A 73 -19.17 -5.55 8.87
N VAL A 74 -18.14 -5.81 8.08
CA VAL A 74 -16.99 -4.91 7.88
C VAL A 74 -16.44 -5.05 6.46
N GLU A 75 -16.29 -3.94 5.74
CA GLU A 75 -15.67 -3.89 4.42
C GLU A 75 -14.16 -3.59 4.58
N TRP A 76 -13.31 -4.58 4.27
CA TRP A 76 -11.87 -4.45 4.29
C TRP A 76 -11.29 -4.36 2.88
N SER A 77 -10.62 -3.28 2.56
CA SER A 77 -9.95 -3.06 1.28
C SER A 77 -8.43 -3.03 1.45
N ALA A 78 -7.72 -3.91 0.74
CA ALA A 78 -6.25 -3.99 0.78
C ALA A 78 -5.67 -4.44 -0.58
N PRO A 79 -4.38 -4.13 -0.86
CA PRO A 79 -3.76 -4.43 -2.15
C PRO A 79 -3.18 -5.85 -2.20
N LYS A 80 -3.95 -6.84 -1.77
CA LYS A 80 -3.54 -8.25 -1.73
C LYS A 80 -4.63 -9.13 -2.30
N PRO A 81 -4.31 -10.24 -2.97
CA PRO A 81 -5.29 -11.23 -3.34
C PRO A 81 -6.06 -11.76 -2.12
N GLN A 82 -7.37 -11.99 -2.28
CA GLN A 82 -8.21 -12.46 -1.17
C GLN A 82 -7.69 -13.76 -0.57
N GLU A 83 -7.17 -14.66 -1.38
CA GLU A 83 -6.65 -15.98 -0.97
C GLU A 83 -5.53 -15.85 0.07
N GLN A 84 -4.76 -14.76 0.00
CA GLN A 84 -3.69 -14.50 0.96
C GLN A 84 -4.22 -13.98 2.30
N MET A 85 -5.38 -13.32 2.31
CA MET A 85 -6.01 -12.76 3.52
C MET A 85 -7.04 -13.71 4.13
N GLN A 86 -7.56 -14.66 3.33
CA GLN A 86 -8.63 -15.57 3.74
C GLN A 86 -8.36 -16.34 5.02
N PRO A 87 -7.13 -16.86 5.29
CA PRO A 87 -6.86 -17.55 6.55
C PRO A 87 -7.08 -16.70 7.80
N ALA A 88 -6.77 -15.40 7.73
CA ALA A 88 -7.03 -14.48 8.84
C ALA A 88 -8.50 -14.09 8.93
N ILE A 89 -9.19 -13.92 7.79
CA ILE A 89 -10.63 -13.67 7.71
C ILE A 89 -11.41 -14.84 8.36
N ASP A 90 -11.10 -16.08 7.99
CA ASP A 90 -11.77 -17.26 8.53
C ASP A 90 -11.60 -17.37 10.06
N LEU A 91 -10.42 -17.03 10.57
CA LEU A 91 -10.18 -17.00 12.02
C LEU A 91 -10.98 -15.90 12.73
N PHE A 92 -11.09 -14.73 12.11
CA PHE A 92 -11.90 -13.63 12.62
C PHE A 92 -13.38 -14.01 12.67
N GLU A 93 -13.95 -14.49 11.56
CA GLU A 93 -15.35 -14.89 11.47
C GLU A 93 -15.68 -16.09 12.39
N LYS A 94 -14.72 -17.01 12.58
CA LYS A 94 -14.87 -18.09 13.56
C LYS A 94 -14.96 -17.57 15.01
N LYS A 95 -14.17 -16.53 15.34
CA LYS A 95 -14.18 -15.91 16.67
C LYS A 95 -15.38 -15.01 16.89
N TYR A 96 -15.82 -14.32 15.83
CA TYR A 96 -16.93 -13.36 15.83
C TYR A 96 -17.97 -13.71 14.74
N PRO A 97 -18.75 -14.80 14.92
CA PRO A 97 -19.63 -15.32 13.86
C PRO A 97 -20.79 -14.37 13.47
N ASP A 98 -21.05 -13.37 14.30
CA ASP A 98 -22.08 -12.34 14.05
C ASP A 98 -21.59 -11.23 13.13
N ILE A 99 -20.28 -11.22 12.73
CA ILE A 99 -19.68 -10.17 11.92
C ILE A 99 -19.11 -10.80 10.63
N LYS A 100 -19.56 -10.30 9.47
CA LYS A 100 -19.07 -10.75 8.17
C LYS A 100 -18.01 -9.81 7.60
N VAL A 101 -16.90 -10.38 7.14
CA VAL A 101 -15.85 -9.63 6.45
C VAL A 101 -16.12 -9.65 4.95
N LYS A 102 -16.35 -8.48 4.37
CA LYS A 102 -16.34 -8.26 2.94
C LYS A 102 -14.93 -7.79 2.55
N TYR A 103 -14.32 -8.44 1.59
CA TYR A 103 -12.96 -8.12 1.21
C TYR A 103 -12.88 -7.65 -0.25
N THR A 104 -12.16 -6.55 -0.47
CA THR A 104 -11.95 -5.99 -1.80
C THR A 104 -10.44 -5.82 -2.05
N ASN A 105 -9.95 -6.42 -3.15
CA ASN A 105 -8.57 -6.23 -3.59
C ASN A 105 -8.46 -4.92 -4.37
N THR A 106 -7.97 -3.86 -3.74
CA THR A 106 -7.80 -2.55 -4.36
C THR A 106 -6.37 -2.07 -4.20
N LYS A 107 -5.76 -1.59 -5.28
CA LYS A 107 -4.42 -0.98 -5.22
C LYS A 107 -4.47 0.28 -4.35
N ALA A 108 -3.45 0.48 -3.51
CA ALA A 108 -3.44 1.57 -2.55
C ALA A 108 -3.63 2.99 -3.16
N PRO A 109 -3.05 3.35 -4.33
CA PRO A 109 -3.31 4.64 -4.96
C PRO A 109 -4.76 4.82 -5.40
N ASP A 110 -5.38 3.75 -5.94
CA ASP A 110 -6.78 3.77 -6.38
C ASP A 110 -7.72 3.95 -5.18
N GLN A 111 -7.43 3.24 -4.07
CA GLN A 111 -8.15 3.35 -2.81
C GLN A 111 -8.10 4.78 -2.24
N VAL A 112 -6.92 5.40 -2.20
CA VAL A 112 -6.78 6.80 -1.75
C VAL A 112 -7.61 7.74 -2.61
N SER A 113 -7.59 7.55 -3.93
CA SER A 113 -8.38 8.37 -4.86
C SER A 113 -9.87 8.20 -4.66
N GLN A 114 -10.33 6.96 -4.50
CA GLN A 114 -11.73 6.62 -4.19
C GLN A 114 -12.19 7.25 -2.87
N LEU A 115 -11.44 7.02 -1.79
CA LEU A 115 -11.80 7.53 -0.47
C LEU A 115 -11.85 9.05 -0.39
N LYS A 116 -10.99 9.78 -1.11
CA LYS A 116 -11.07 11.26 -1.20
C LYS A 116 -12.39 11.71 -1.82
N VAL A 117 -12.85 11.04 -2.85
CA VAL A 117 -14.14 11.36 -3.50
C VAL A 117 -15.32 11.01 -2.59
N GLU A 118 -15.27 9.85 -1.95
CA GLU A 118 -16.31 9.36 -1.06
C GLU A 118 -16.43 10.22 0.22
N GLU A 119 -15.30 10.61 0.83
CA GLU A 119 -15.27 11.51 1.98
C GLU A 119 -15.89 12.88 1.62
N ALA A 120 -15.50 13.45 0.48
CA ALA A 120 -16.04 14.72 0.00
C ALA A 120 -17.55 14.63 -0.28
N ALA A 121 -18.06 13.46 -0.67
CA ALA A 121 -19.47 13.19 -0.89
C ALA A 121 -20.23 12.82 0.41
N GLY A 122 -19.52 12.65 1.54
CA GLY A 122 -20.11 12.20 2.81
C GLY A 122 -20.64 10.75 2.76
N LYS A 123 -20.09 9.92 1.89
CA LYS A 123 -20.54 8.54 1.69
C LYS A 123 -19.35 7.61 1.48
N VAL A 124 -18.71 7.22 2.56
CA VAL A 124 -17.61 6.26 2.58
C VAL A 124 -18.14 4.83 2.51
N SER A 125 -17.52 3.97 1.73
CA SER A 125 -17.94 2.58 1.52
C SER A 125 -17.01 1.56 2.15
N VAL A 126 -15.84 1.96 2.60
CA VAL A 126 -14.80 1.11 3.18
C VAL A 126 -14.69 1.37 4.68
N ASP A 127 -14.60 0.30 5.47
CA ASP A 127 -14.45 0.39 6.93
C ASP A 127 -12.99 0.28 7.37
N VAL A 128 -12.23 -0.61 6.72
CA VAL A 128 -10.79 -0.78 6.96
C VAL A 128 -10.05 -0.58 5.66
N ALA A 129 -9.20 0.42 5.62
CA ALA A 129 -8.37 0.76 4.47
C ALA A 129 -6.90 0.45 4.74
N ASN A 130 -6.14 0.24 3.66
CA ASN A 130 -4.71 -0.04 3.71
C ASN A 130 -3.89 1.14 3.19
N ALA A 131 -2.81 1.48 3.88
CA ALA A 131 -1.81 2.43 3.42
C ALA A 131 -0.43 1.78 3.41
N GLY A 132 0.40 2.13 2.42
CA GLY A 132 1.78 1.65 2.35
C GLY A 132 2.59 2.44 1.32
N GLY A 133 3.90 2.53 1.52
CA GLY A 133 4.76 3.33 0.65
C GLY A 133 4.28 4.77 0.51
N LEU A 134 4.27 5.30 -0.69
CA LEU A 134 3.88 6.70 -0.95
C LEU A 134 2.40 7.03 -0.67
N THR A 135 1.56 6.04 -0.38
CA THR A 135 0.14 6.29 -0.04
C THR A 135 -0.08 6.59 1.43
N VAL A 136 0.91 6.40 2.29
CA VAL A 136 0.81 6.68 3.75
C VAL A 136 0.48 8.15 4.00
N VAL A 137 1.23 9.06 3.38
CA VAL A 137 1.04 10.51 3.56
C VAL A 137 -0.36 10.98 3.13
N PRO A 138 -0.81 10.70 1.89
CA PRO A 138 -2.16 11.12 1.49
C PRO A 138 -3.28 10.43 2.27
N SER A 139 -3.04 9.24 2.85
CA SER A 139 -4.01 8.55 3.71
C SER A 139 -4.13 9.19 5.08
N ALA A 140 -3.12 9.91 5.56
CA ALA A 140 -3.15 10.51 6.90
C ALA A 140 -4.28 11.53 7.07
N SER A 141 -4.68 12.24 6.02
CA SER A 141 -5.83 13.15 6.06
C SER A 141 -7.18 12.44 6.05
N LEU A 142 -7.22 11.19 5.59
CA LEU A 142 -8.43 10.36 5.46
C LEU A 142 -8.69 9.52 6.71
N ALA A 143 -7.67 9.27 7.53
CA ALA A 143 -7.76 8.42 8.70
C ALA A 143 -8.56 9.08 9.82
N ALA A 144 -9.51 8.34 10.41
CA ALA A 144 -10.21 8.74 11.63
C ALA A 144 -9.27 8.68 12.84
N ASP A 145 -9.55 9.50 13.84
CA ASP A 145 -8.84 9.45 15.11
C ASP A 145 -9.33 8.26 15.94
N VAL A 146 -8.40 7.35 16.29
CA VAL A 146 -8.68 6.15 17.10
C VAL A 146 -7.59 6.02 18.17
N ASP A 147 -8.00 5.77 19.41
CA ASP A 147 -7.07 5.36 20.46
C ASP A 147 -6.89 3.84 20.43
N TRP A 148 -5.92 3.39 19.65
CA TRP A 148 -5.65 1.98 19.45
C TRP A 148 -5.19 1.24 20.72
N SER A 149 -4.64 1.97 21.70
CA SER A 149 -4.19 1.37 22.98
C SER A 149 -5.33 0.76 23.79
N GLU A 150 -6.56 1.30 23.63
CA GLU A 150 -7.77 0.76 24.28
C GLU A 150 -8.20 -0.60 23.70
N TYR A 151 -7.71 -0.95 22.51
CA TYR A 151 -8.10 -2.17 21.79
C TYR A 151 -6.98 -3.22 21.72
N GLY A 152 -5.99 -3.10 22.62
CA GLY A 152 -4.94 -4.11 22.80
C GLY A 152 -3.91 -4.15 21.69
N ILE A 153 -3.70 -3.03 20.99
CA ILE A 153 -2.64 -2.88 20.01
C ILE A 153 -1.42 -2.29 20.71
N ASP A 154 -0.28 -2.95 20.55
CA ASP A 154 0.98 -2.51 21.14
C ASP A 154 1.43 -1.17 20.55
N SER A 155 2.01 -0.31 21.38
CA SER A 155 2.42 1.03 20.97
C SER A 155 3.45 1.05 19.83
N GLU A 156 4.26 0.00 19.72
CA GLU A 156 5.24 -0.17 18.64
C GLU A 156 4.59 -0.48 17.29
N ASP A 157 3.36 -1.00 17.29
CA ASP A 157 2.57 -1.24 16.09
C ASP A 157 1.74 -0.02 15.67
N ILE A 158 1.68 1.02 16.50
CA ILE A 158 0.93 2.25 16.20
C ILE A 158 1.85 3.24 15.49
N PHE A 159 1.56 3.49 14.21
CA PHE A 159 2.27 4.45 13.39
C PHE A 159 1.46 5.74 13.23
N ALA A 160 2.10 6.90 13.45
CA ALA A 160 1.50 8.22 13.26
C ALA A 160 0.09 8.35 13.86
N LYS A 161 -0.13 7.79 15.05
CA LYS A 161 -1.37 7.79 15.84
C LYS A 161 -2.50 6.91 15.28
N ASN A 162 -2.84 7.05 13.98
CA ASN A 162 -4.08 6.50 13.41
C ASN A 162 -3.85 5.26 12.55
N PHE A 163 -2.62 4.84 12.36
CA PHE A 163 -2.26 3.70 11.52
C PHE A 163 -1.76 2.55 12.38
N VAL A 164 -2.17 1.33 12.02
CA VAL A 164 -1.72 0.12 12.69
C VAL A 164 -0.85 -0.68 11.73
N TYR A 165 0.39 -0.92 12.10
CA TYR A 165 1.32 -1.75 11.35
C TYR A 165 0.84 -3.19 11.31
N ILE A 166 0.68 -3.75 10.12
CA ILE A 166 0.07 -5.07 9.97
C ILE A 166 0.96 -6.08 9.27
N TRP A 167 1.72 -5.68 8.28
CA TRP A 167 2.73 -6.50 7.61
C TRP A 167 3.79 -5.65 6.95
N ALA A 168 4.92 -6.28 6.66
CA ALA A 168 5.93 -5.73 5.77
C ALA A 168 6.40 -6.80 4.77
N VAL A 169 6.78 -6.34 3.60
CA VAL A 169 7.41 -7.20 2.60
C VAL A 169 8.79 -6.62 2.26
N PRO A 170 9.87 -7.24 2.73
CA PRO A 170 11.22 -6.80 2.41
C PRO A 170 11.47 -6.76 0.92
N LYS A 171 11.99 -5.64 0.45
CA LYS A 171 12.60 -5.53 -0.86
C LYS A 171 13.97 -6.16 -0.80
N VAL A 172 14.25 -7.01 -1.76
CA VAL A 172 15.51 -7.74 -1.82
C VAL A 172 16.09 -7.67 -3.22
N TRP A 173 17.37 -7.95 -3.32
CA TRP A 173 17.96 -8.35 -4.58
C TRP A 173 17.94 -9.87 -4.63
N ALA A 174 17.49 -10.42 -5.74
CA ALA A 174 17.47 -11.86 -6.00
C ALA A 174 18.40 -12.19 -7.15
N TYR A 175 18.95 -13.38 -7.17
CA TYR A 175 19.80 -13.85 -8.25
C TYR A 175 19.39 -15.24 -8.70
N ASN A 176 19.67 -15.54 -9.98
CA ASN A 176 19.47 -16.88 -10.53
C ASN A 176 20.65 -17.77 -10.16
N THR A 177 20.39 -18.88 -9.47
CA THR A 177 21.41 -19.78 -8.92
C THR A 177 22.14 -20.63 -9.96
N ASP A 178 21.56 -20.79 -11.17
CA ASP A 178 22.23 -21.45 -12.29
C ASP A 178 23.28 -20.55 -12.97
N LYS A 179 23.12 -19.22 -12.80
CA LYS A 179 24.02 -18.21 -13.39
C LYS A 179 25.04 -17.64 -12.39
N VAL A 180 24.64 -17.50 -11.13
CA VAL A 180 25.44 -16.86 -10.08
C VAL A 180 25.62 -17.81 -8.92
N LYS A 181 26.87 -18.13 -8.58
CA LYS A 181 27.15 -18.90 -7.36
C LYS A 181 26.90 -18.04 -6.12
N ALA A 182 26.49 -18.64 -5.04
CA ALA A 182 26.20 -17.94 -3.79
C ALA A 182 27.38 -17.11 -3.26
N ALA A 183 28.62 -17.57 -3.48
CA ALA A 183 29.82 -16.83 -3.10
C ALA A 183 30.04 -15.55 -3.90
N ASP A 184 29.54 -15.51 -5.14
CA ASP A 184 29.69 -14.43 -6.11
C ASP A 184 28.48 -13.46 -6.11
N ALA A 185 27.42 -13.77 -5.36
CA ALA A 185 26.26 -12.90 -5.23
C ALA A 185 26.66 -11.56 -4.58
N PRO A 186 26.10 -10.42 -5.02
CA PRO A 186 26.44 -9.11 -4.48
C PRO A 186 26.02 -8.99 -3.01
N LYS A 187 26.90 -8.37 -2.21
CA LYS A 187 26.74 -8.17 -0.76
C LYS A 187 26.56 -6.70 -0.40
N THR A 188 27.04 -5.83 -1.27
CA THR A 188 26.98 -4.38 -1.12
C THR A 188 26.34 -3.75 -2.36
N TRP A 189 25.89 -2.51 -2.21
CA TRP A 189 25.35 -1.73 -3.33
C TRP A 189 26.40 -1.51 -4.44
N ASP A 190 27.68 -1.34 -4.07
CA ASP A 190 28.75 -1.13 -5.03
C ASP A 190 29.08 -2.41 -5.83
N ASP A 191 28.82 -3.60 -5.29
CA ASP A 191 28.99 -4.85 -6.02
C ASP A 191 28.07 -4.94 -7.24
N LEU A 192 26.92 -4.22 -7.23
CA LEU A 192 26.03 -4.11 -8.38
C LEU A 192 26.62 -3.26 -9.52
N LEU A 193 27.68 -2.52 -9.28
CA LEU A 193 28.39 -1.73 -10.28
C LEU A 193 29.51 -2.53 -10.98
N ASP A 194 29.74 -3.79 -10.60
CA ASP A 194 30.73 -4.65 -11.26
C ASP A 194 30.35 -4.81 -12.76
N PRO A 195 31.32 -4.63 -13.69
CA PRO A 195 31.10 -4.78 -15.14
C PRO A 195 30.48 -6.12 -15.56
N ARG A 196 30.64 -7.19 -14.80
CA ARG A 196 30.01 -8.50 -15.07
C ARG A 196 28.46 -8.43 -15.13
N TRP A 197 27.86 -7.45 -14.49
CA TRP A 197 26.42 -7.22 -14.50
C TRP A 197 25.95 -6.31 -15.64
N SER A 198 26.87 -5.78 -16.44
CA SER A 198 26.55 -4.88 -17.55
C SER A 198 25.79 -5.58 -18.68
N GLY A 199 25.16 -4.78 -19.55
CA GLY A 199 24.59 -5.30 -20.80
C GLY A 199 23.31 -6.10 -20.59
N GLY A 200 22.44 -5.68 -19.65
CA GLY A 200 21.15 -6.30 -19.41
C GLY A 200 21.18 -7.54 -18.52
N GLN A 201 22.25 -7.71 -17.72
CA GLN A 201 22.32 -8.80 -16.74
C GLN A 201 21.56 -8.49 -15.43
N ILE A 202 21.06 -7.27 -15.29
CA ILE A 202 20.28 -6.81 -14.12
C ILE A 202 18.86 -6.48 -14.55
N SER A 203 17.85 -6.90 -13.77
CA SER A 203 16.49 -6.41 -13.80
C SER A 203 16.23 -5.51 -12.60
N ALA A 204 15.66 -4.31 -12.82
CA ALA A 204 15.31 -3.39 -11.71
C ALA A 204 14.01 -2.64 -11.99
N GLU A 205 13.30 -2.29 -10.93
CA GLU A 205 12.12 -1.45 -11.09
C GLU A 205 12.48 -0.01 -11.46
N SER A 206 11.72 0.61 -12.36
CA SER A 206 11.94 1.97 -12.85
C SER A 206 11.64 3.06 -11.83
N ARG A 207 10.78 2.78 -10.83
CA ARG A 207 10.33 3.76 -9.82
C ARG A 207 11.35 4.08 -8.72
N ALA A 208 12.56 3.60 -8.80
CA ALA A 208 13.63 3.81 -7.82
C ALA A 208 13.29 3.42 -6.36
N SER A 209 12.16 2.74 -6.12
CA SER A 209 11.73 2.43 -4.75
C SER A 209 12.64 1.40 -4.05
N PHE A 210 13.46 0.67 -4.80
CA PHE A 210 14.53 -0.16 -4.25
C PHE A 210 15.65 0.66 -3.58
N MET A 211 15.73 1.97 -3.88
CA MET A 211 16.71 2.89 -3.30
C MET A 211 16.23 3.57 -2.01
N THR A 212 15.06 3.21 -1.46
CA THR A 212 14.50 3.81 -0.25
C THR A 212 15.51 3.90 0.88
N VAL A 213 16.33 2.88 1.08
CA VAL A 213 17.38 2.85 2.12
C VAL A 213 18.37 4.01 2.01
N TRP A 214 18.66 4.47 0.80
CA TRP A 214 19.58 5.58 0.57
C TRP A 214 19.02 6.93 1.05
N ALA A 215 17.69 7.08 1.02
CA ALA A 215 17.02 8.27 1.51
C ALA A 215 16.89 8.26 3.04
N LEU A 216 16.74 7.07 3.64
CA LEU A 216 16.48 6.92 5.07
C LEU A 216 17.75 6.77 5.91
N ASP A 217 18.85 6.25 5.34
CA ASP A 217 20.11 6.10 6.06
C ASP A 217 20.92 7.40 6.02
N PRO A 218 21.05 8.11 7.15
CA PRO A 218 21.77 9.39 7.19
C PRO A 218 23.27 9.26 6.87
N THR A 219 23.83 8.05 6.90
CA THR A 219 25.25 7.80 6.57
C THR A 219 25.50 7.68 5.08
N LEU A 220 24.46 7.37 4.28
CA LEU A 220 24.55 7.23 2.83
C LEU A 220 24.42 8.59 2.13
N GLY A 221 23.33 9.30 2.37
CA GLY A 221 23.07 10.65 1.85
C GLY A 221 22.65 10.70 0.38
N GLU A 222 21.81 11.68 0.04
CA GLU A 222 21.20 11.84 -1.29
C GLU A 222 22.23 11.97 -2.41
N ASP A 223 23.25 12.80 -2.26
CA ASP A 223 24.25 13.02 -3.31
C ASP A 223 24.98 11.73 -3.72
N LYS A 224 25.30 10.89 -2.74
CA LYS A 224 25.93 9.59 -3.00
C LYS A 224 24.96 8.64 -3.70
N ALA A 225 23.69 8.65 -3.28
CA ALA A 225 22.63 7.87 -3.90
C ALA A 225 22.46 8.21 -5.38
N LEU A 226 22.36 9.50 -5.71
CA LEU A 226 22.21 9.98 -7.09
C LEU A 226 23.45 9.72 -7.94
N ALA A 227 24.65 9.83 -7.36
CA ALA A 227 25.88 9.46 -8.04
C ALA A 227 25.95 7.96 -8.33
N TRP A 228 25.52 7.12 -7.37
CA TRP A 228 25.41 5.68 -7.55
C TRP A 228 24.38 5.33 -8.64
N ALA A 229 23.19 5.95 -8.61
CA ALA A 229 22.13 5.71 -9.58
C ALA A 229 22.59 5.95 -11.03
N LYS A 230 23.35 7.03 -11.27
CA LYS A 230 23.95 7.31 -12.59
C LYS A 230 24.93 6.23 -13.05
N LYS A 231 25.77 5.72 -12.14
CA LYS A 231 26.69 4.60 -12.44
C LYS A 231 25.92 3.31 -12.71
N PHE A 232 24.88 3.05 -11.93
CA PHE A 232 24.01 1.89 -12.11
C PHE A 232 23.27 1.94 -13.46
N ALA A 233 22.73 3.07 -13.85
CA ALA A 233 22.10 3.27 -15.16
C ALA A 233 23.07 3.02 -16.33
N ALA A 234 24.36 3.36 -16.17
CA ALA A 234 25.39 3.09 -17.16
C ALA A 234 25.66 1.59 -17.39
N GLN A 235 25.27 0.72 -16.45
CA GLN A 235 25.30 -0.76 -16.62
C GLN A 235 24.22 -1.25 -17.60
N LYS A 236 23.27 -0.38 -18.00
CA LYS A 236 22.14 -0.70 -18.87
C LYS A 236 21.26 -1.82 -18.31
N PRO A 237 20.73 -1.67 -17.07
CA PRO A 237 19.82 -2.64 -16.50
C PRO A 237 18.53 -2.72 -17.33
N HIS A 238 17.85 -3.86 -17.29
CA HIS A 238 16.52 -4.04 -17.83
C HIS A 238 15.52 -3.44 -16.82
N PHE A 239 15.02 -2.24 -17.10
CA PHE A 239 14.03 -1.60 -16.24
C PHE A 239 12.62 -2.14 -16.49
N THR A 240 11.91 -2.42 -15.40
CA THR A 240 10.52 -2.92 -15.40
C THR A 240 9.62 -1.93 -14.65
N PRO A 241 8.31 -1.90 -14.95
CA PRO A 241 7.38 -0.95 -14.32
C PRO A 241 7.27 -1.07 -12.79
N ASN A 242 7.57 -2.23 -12.23
CA ASN A 242 7.50 -2.49 -10.77
C ASN A 242 8.36 -3.70 -10.38
N THR A 243 8.60 -3.84 -9.07
CA THR A 243 9.42 -4.92 -8.50
C THR A 243 8.90 -6.32 -8.84
N THR A 244 7.57 -6.53 -8.87
CA THR A 244 6.99 -7.84 -9.19
C THR A 244 7.33 -8.28 -10.62
N GLN A 245 7.39 -7.34 -11.57
CA GLN A 245 7.76 -7.66 -12.95
C GLN A 245 9.27 -7.85 -13.14
N SER A 246 10.10 -7.48 -12.17
CA SER A 246 11.53 -7.74 -12.20
C SER A 246 11.87 -9.20 -11.90
N GLU A 247 10.96 -9.97 -11.26
CA GLU A 247 11.19 -11.34 -10.82
C GLU A 247 11.26 -12.33 -11.98
N ALA A 248 10.29 -12.34 -12.89
CA ALA A 248 10.23 -13.31 -13.98
C ALA A 248 11.49 -13.38 -14.85
N PRO A 249 12.18 -12.29 -15.21
CA PRO A 249 13.47 -12.34 -15.87
C PRO A 249 14.58 -13.04 -15.07
N ILE A 250 14.52 -12.97 -13.72
CA ILE A 250 15.48 -13.65 -12.83
C ILE A 250 15.17 -15.15 -12.82
N GLU A 251 13.93 -15.53 -12.61
CA GLU A 251 13.47 -16.92 -12.59
C GLU A 251 13.84 -17.67 -13.88
N SER A 252 13.54 -17.06 -15.02
CA SER A 252 13.85 -17.63 -16.34
C SER A 252 15.33 -17.63 -16.69
N GLY A 253 16.20 -16.97 -15.91
CA GLY A 253 17.59 -16.76 -16.23
C GLY A 253 17.84 -15.82 -17.42
N GLN A 254 16.85 -15.03 -17.83
CA GLN A 254 17.06 -13.95 -18.80
C GLN A 254 18.07 -12.93 -18.26
N VAL A 255 17.99 -12.60 -16.98
CA VAL A 255 18.97 -11.80 -16.25
C VAL A 255 19.64 -12.64 -15.15
N SER A 256 20.77 -12.17 -14.65
CA SER A 256 21.52 -12.85 -13.60
C SER A 256 21.07 -12.46 -12.20
N ILE A 257 20.62 -11.21 -12.03
CA ILE A 257 20.24 -10.61 -10.76
C ILE A 257 19.16 -9.54 -10.97
N GLY A 258 18.37 -9.24 -9.95
CA GLY A 258 17.42 -8.13 -10.04
C GLY A 258 16.74 -7.80 -8.72
N THR A 259 15.96 -6.72 -8.74
CA THR A 259 15.10 -6.35 -7.62
C THR A 259 13.91 -7.30 -7.52
N SER A 260 13.59 -7.71 -6.30
CA SER A 260 12.46 -8.56 -5.98
C SER A 260 11.85 -8.22 -4.63
N LEU A 261 10.79 -8.94 -4.27
CA LEU A 261 10.22 -9.01 -2.93
C LEU A 261 10.51 -10.38 -2.34
N ILE A 262 10.80 -10.44 -1.06
CA ILE A 262 11.20 -11.70 -0.42
C ILE A 262 10.15 -12.82 -0.57
N ASN A 263 8.86 -12.46 -0.51
CA ASN A 263 7.76 -13.41 -0.71
C ASN A 263 7.76 -14.01 -2.13
N LEU A 264 8.07 -13.21 -3.16
CA LEU A 264 8.17 -13.70 -4.55
C LEU A 264 9.31 -14.71 -4.71
N VAL A 265 10.47 -14.40 -4.12
CA VAL A 265 11.60 -15.34 -4.13
C VAL A 265 11.23 -16.65 -3.43
N LEU A 266 10.54 -16.59 -2.29
CA LEU A 266 10.11 -17.79 -1.55
C LEU A 266 9.07 -18.60 -2.34
N GLU A 267 8.10 -17.94 -2.97
CA GLU A 267 7.11 -18.58 -3.85
C GLU A 267 7.78 -19.23 -5.06
N ALA A 268 8.71 -18.54 -5.71
CA ALA A 268 9.47 -19.08 -6.83
C ALA A 268 10.30 -20.31 -6.44
N GLN A 269 10.96 -20.26 -5.27
CA GLN A 269 11.70 -21.41 -4.73
C GLN A 269 10.80 -22.61 -4.44
N GLN A 270 9.58 -22.41 -3.92
CA GLN A 270 8.60 -23.49 -3.72
C GLN A 270 8.16 -24.11 -5.03
N ASN A 271 8.11 -23.33 -6.10
CA ASN A 271 7.81 -23.80 -7.45
C ASN A 271 9.03 -24.39 -8.19
N GLY A 272 10.18 -24.50 -7.51
CA GLY A 272 11.39 -25.10 -8.06
C GLY A 272 12.21 -24.17 -8.96
N ALA A 273 11.95 -22.85 -8.97
CA ALA A 273 12.76 -21.89 -9.71
C ALA A 273 14.17 -21.75 -9.11
N PRO A 274 15.21 -21.62 -9.92
CA PRO A 274 16.59 -21.52 -9.47
C PRO A 274 16.92 -20.08 -9.04
N VAL A 275 16.26 -19.59 -7.98
CA VAL A 275 16.45 -18.23 -7.46
C VAL A 275 16.86 -18.25 -5.99
N ALA A 276 17.58 -17.22 -5.57
CA ALA A 276 17.92 -17.02 -4.17
C ALA A 276 18.03 -15.52 -3.82
N VAL A 277 17.83 -15.20 -2.54
CA VAL A 277 18.02 -13.85 -2.01
C VAL A 277 19.52 -13.53 -1.95
N ALA A 278 19.93 -12.41 -2.55
CA ALA A 278 21.30 -11.90 -2.42
C ALA A 278 21.51 -11.29 -1.01
N PRO A 279 22.67 -11.52 -0.38
CA PRO A 279 22.98 -10.99 0.96
C PRO A 279 23.34 -9.49 0.92
N LEU A 280 22.63 -8.71 0.11
CA LEU A 280 22.86 -7.29 -0.10
C LEU A 280 22.16 -6.48 0.98
N SER A 281 22.92 -5.75 1.75
CA SER A 281 22.44 -4.92 2.87
C SER A 281 23.08 -3.52 2.83
N PRO A 282 22.44 -2.51 3.43
CA PRO A 282 21.10 -2.55 4.01
C PRO A 282 20.01 -2.56 2.95
N THR A 283 18.80 -3.00 3.33
CA THR A 283 17.60 -2.98 2.48
C THR A 283 16.42 -2.35 3.22
N ASN A 284 15.29 -2.20 2.56
CA ASN A 284 14.06 -1.70 3.16
C ASN A 284 12.91 -2.68 2.95
N ALA A 285 11.79 -2.44 3.60
CA ALA A 285 10.56 -3.18 3.40
C ALA A 285 9.44 -2.29 2.85
N ASN A 286 8.49 -2.90 2.15
CA ASN A 286 7.20 -2.30 1.88
C ASN A 286 6.32 -2.51 3.10
N GLU A 287 6.28 -1.53 3.99
CA GLU A 287 5.44 -1.54 5.17
C GLU A 287 3.98 -1.26 4.78
N SER A 288 3.09 -1.92 5.48
CA SER A 288 1.65 -1.78 5.28
C SER A 288 0.95 -1.54 6.61
N TYR A 289 0.06 -0.58 6.58
CA TYR A 289 -0.70 -0.12 7.74
C TYR A 289 -2.18 -0.19 7.45
N LEU A 290 -2.98 -0.51 8.46
CA LEU A 290 -4.42 -0.37 8.42
C LEU A 290 -4.84 0.92 9.09
N TYR A 291 -5.92 1.51 8.61
CA TYR A 291 -6.58 2.65 9.23
C TYR A 291 -8.10 2.60 8.97
N ILE A 292 -8.85 3.25 9.82
CA ILE A 292 -10.30 3.44 9.64
C ILE A 292 -10.49 4.76 8.90
N PRO A 293 -11.12 4.79 7.72
CA PRO A 293 -11.46 6.04 7.04
C PRO A 293 -12.46 6.87 7.86
N LYS A 294 -12.35 8.20 7.78
CA LYS A 294 -13.37 9.10 8.33
C LYS A 294 -14.71 8.82 7.68
N GLY A 295 -15.74 8.64 8.48
CA GLY A 295 -17.08 8.33 8.00
C GLY A 295 -17.29 6.87 7.59
N ALA A 296 -16.41 5.95 8.01
CA ALA A 296 -16.60 4.51 7.86
C ALA A 296 -17.97 4.08 8.40
N PRO A 297 -18.75 3.28 7.65
CA PRO A 297 -20.11 2.87 8.05
C PRO A 297 -20.13 1.96 9.30
N HIS A 298 -19.09 1.12 9.50
CA HIS A 298 -19.03 0.13 10.57
C HIS A 298 -17.75 0.29 11.41
N PRO A 299 -17.57 1.44 12.12
CA PRO A 299 -16.29 1.79 12.75
C PRO A 299 -15.89 0.85 13.88
N ALA A 300 -16.85 0.27 14.62
CA ALA A 300 -16.54 -0.66 15.70
C ALA A 300 -16.11 -2.03 15.15
N ALA A 301 -16.73 -2.53 14.10
CA ALA A 301 -16.32 -3.75 13.42
C ALA A 301 -14.96 -3.58 12.76
N ALA A 302 -14.66 -2.38 12.22
CA ALA A 302 -13.37 -2.01 11.67
C ALA A 302 -12.26 -2.03 12.74
N ALA A 303 -12.50 -1.39 13.89
CA ALA A 303 -11.55 -1.39 14.99
C ALA A 303 -11.31 -2.80 15.55
N LEU A 304 -12.37 -3.60 15.67
CA LEU A 304 -12.27 -4.98 16.14
C LEU A 304 -11.51 -5.87 15.15
N LEU A 305 -11.73 -5.73 13.85
CA LEU A 305 -10.99 -6.46 12.81
C LEU A 305 -9.51 -6.06 12.84
N THR A 306 -9.21 -4.77 12.90
CA THR A 306 -7.84 -4.25 12.96
C THR A 306 -7.09 -4.78 14.20
N SER A 307 -7.73 -4.73 15.38
CA SER A 307 -7.19 -5.31 16.62
C SER A 307 -6.96 -6.82 16.49
N PHE A 308 -7.90 -7.55 15.90
CA PHE A 308 -7.75 -8.98 15.68
C PHE A 308 -6.57 -9.30 14.74
N LEU A 309 -6.44 -8.56 13.63
CA LEU A 309 -5.36 -8.75 12.66
C LEU A 309 -3.98 -8.48 13.26
N SER A 310 -3.87 -7.65 14.31
CA SER A 310 -2.63 -7.41 15.06
C SER A 310 -2.31 -8.53 16.07
N SER A 311 -3.24 -9.45 16.35
CA SER A 311 -3.00 -10.55 17.30
C SER A 311 -2.03 -11.59 16.75
N ASP A 312 -1.31 -12.28 17.64
CA ASP A 312 -0.37 -13.36 17.27
C ASP A 312 -1.05 -14.45 16.45
N GLN A 313 -2.30 -14.77 16.76
CA GLN A 313 -3.08 -15.78 16.03
C GLN A 313 -3.28 -15.38 14.55
N ALA A 314 -3.66 -14.14 14.31
CA ALA A 314 -3.86 -13.64 12.94
C ALA A 314 -2.52 -13.46 12.22
N GLN A 315 -1.49 -12.96 12.92
CA GLN A 315 -0.14 -12.82 12.38
C GLN A 315 0.46 -14.17 11.97
N ALA A 316 0.27 -15.22 12.76
CA ALA A 316 0.70 -16.57 12.40
C ALA A 316 -0.04 -17.11 11.14
N ALA A 317 -1.32 -16.75 10.96
CA ALA A 317 -2.06 -17.11 9.75
C ALA A 317 -1.57 -16.33 8.52
N LEU A 318 -1.32 -15.03 8.67
CA LEU A 318 -0.79 -14.18 7.60
C LEU A 318 0.64 -14.58 7.21
N ALA A 319 1.46 -15.04 8.17
CA ALA A 319 2.82 -15.52 7.88
C ALA A 319 2.84 -16.70 6.92
N LYS A 320 1.81 -17.56 6.92
CA LYS A 320 1.69 -18.70 5.99
C LYS A 320 1.57 -18.26 4.53
N THR A 321 1.14 -17.03 4.30
CA THR A 321 1.05 -16.40 2.97
C THR A 321 2.11 -15.31 2.78
N TYR A 322 3.18 -15.34 3.58
CA TYR A 322 4.28 -14.38 3.58
C TYR A 322 3.87 -12.92 3.83
N ASN A 323 2.76 -12.72 4.52
CA ASN A 323 2.23 -11.42 4.87
C ASN A 323 2.12 -11.32 6.40
N SER A 324 3.20 -10.95 7.07
CA SER A 324 3.22 -10.77 8.54
C SER A 324 4.05 -9.56 8.93
N ARG A 325 3.91 -9.14 10.16
CA ARG A 325 4.81 -8.14 10.74
C ARG A 325 6.24 -8.69 10.77
N ILE A 326 7.18 -7.79 10.53
CA ILE A 326 8.61 -8.08 10.67
C ILE A 326 9.12 -7.16 11.77
N PRO A 327 9.64 -7.69 12.88
CA PRO A 327 10.20 -6.88 13.95
C PRO A 327 11.34 -6.00 13.45
N VAL A 328 11.46 -4.78 13.97
CA VAL A 328 12.55 -3.85 13.63
C VAL A 328 13.91 -4.46 13.91
N SER A 329 14.01 -5.25 14.98
CA SER A 329 15.20 -6.07 15.29
C SER A 329 14.82 -7.54 15.16
N THR A 330 15.23 -8.18 14.08
CA THR A 330 15.00 -9.62 13.92
C THR A 330 16.04 -10.39 14.75
N ASP A 331 15.57 -11.16 15.71
CA ASP A 331 16.43 -12.13 16.43
C ASP A 331 16.64 -13.36 15.54
N CYS A 332 17.82 -13.44 14.96
CA CYS A 332 18.19 -14.56 14.09
C CYS A 332 18.66 -15.81 14.89
N SER A 333 18.69 -15.77 16.21
CA SER A 333 18.96 -16.97 17.01
C SER A 333 17.77 -17.91 17.04
N ASP A 334 16.54 -17.37 16.92
CA ASP A 334 15.31 -18.14 16.80
C ASP A 334 14.29 -17.44 15.88
N PRO A 335 14.38 -17.61 14.55
CA PRO A 335 13.43 -17.01 13.61
C PRO A 335 12.07 -17.74 13.59
N GLY A 336 11.88 -18.79 14.40
CA GLY A 336 10.67 -19.59 14.45
C GLY A 336 10.29 -20.21 13.09
N GLU A 337 9.00 -20.43 12.88
CA GLU A 337 8.44 -21.00 11.64
C GLU A 337 8.15 -19.95 10.53
N ASN A 338 8.46 -18.66 10.77
CA ASN A 338 8.22 -17.63 9.80
C ASN A 338 9.25 -17.67 8.67
N ALA A 339 8.86 -18.14 7.49
CA ALA A 339 9.73 -18.30 6.34
C ALA A 339 10.41 -16.99 5.88
N VAL A 340 9.73 -15.84 6.07
CA VAL A 340 10.32 -14.53 5.74
C VAL A 340 11.45 -14.19 6.71
N LEU A 341 11.26 -14.41 8.02
CA LEU A 341 12.30 -14.19 9.02
C LEU A 341 13.48 -15.16 8.80
N GLN A 342 13.20 -16.42 8.52
CA GLN A 342 14.24 -17.41 8.17
C GLN A 342 15.06 -16.96 6.96
N ALA A 343 14.41 -16.43 5.90
CA ALA A 343 15.09 -15.95 4.70
C ALA A 343 15.93 -14.69 4.98
N ILE A 344 15.43 -13.76 5.79
CA ILE A 344 16.16 -12.57 6.24
C ILE A 344 17.43 -13.00 6.98
N CYS A 345 17.30 -13.91 7.93
CA CYS A 345 18.41 -14.40 8.73
C CYS A 345 19.43 -15.18 7.90
N LYS A 346 18.98 -16.08 7.03
CA LYS A 346 19.83 -16.85 6.11
C LYS A 346 20.66 -15.96 5.19
N ALA A 347 20.07 -14.87 4.69
CA ALA A 347 20.75 -13.92 3.83
C ALA A 347 21.49 -12.84 4.62
N ASN A 348 21.45 -12.86 5.96
CA ASN A 348 22.03 -11.84 6.84
C ASN A 348 21.62 -10.42 6.45
N LEU A 349 20.36 -10.23 6.11
CA LEU A 349 19.84 -8.93 5.71
C LEU A 349 19.69 -7.99 6.91
N LYS A 350 20.18 -6.77 6.74
CA LYS A 350 19.86 -5.65 7.63
C LYS A 350 18.81 -4.79 6.93
N TRP A 351 17.67 -4.61 7.55
CA TRP A 351 16.64 -3.78 6.98
C TRP A 351 16.44 -2.47 7.74
N PHE A 352 15.99 -1.46 7.02
CA PHE A 352 15.81 -0.12 7.53
C PHE A 352 14.31 0.21 7.49
N PRO A 353 13.63 0.32 8.63
CA PRO A 353 12.21 0.65 8.67
C PRO A 353 12.00 2.13 8.39
N THR A 354 10.86 2.47 7.85
CA THR A 354 10.39 3.86 7.75
C THR A 354 9.84 4.26 9.11
N ALA A 355 10.47 5.23 9.76
CA ALA A 355 10.21 5.52 11.18
C ALA A 355 9.14 6.58 11.43
N THR A 356 8.89 7.51 10.48
CA THR A 356 7.97 8.65 10.67
C THR A 356 7.25 9.05 9.38
N LEU A 357 6.16 9.82 9.48
CA LEU A 357 5.51 10.44 8.32
C LEU A 357 6.45 11.39 7.56
N ALA A 358 7.40 12.04 8.26
CA ALA A 358 8.37 12.92 7.63
C ALA A 358 9.30 12.14 6.68
N ASP A 359 9.67 10.91 7.04
CA ASP A 359 10.47 10.03 6.19
C ASP A 359 9.73 9.71 4.88
N TYR A 360 8.43 9.41 4.95
CA TYR A 360 7.61 9.19 3.74
C TYR A 360 7.50 10.44 2.85
N ASN A 361 7.43 11.64 3.43
CA ASN A 361 7.45 12.89 2.66
C ASN A 361 8.78 13.05 1.90
N THR A 362 9.90 12.77 2.57
CA THR A 362 11.24 12.83 1.98
C THR A 362 11.39 11.85 0.80
N LEU A 363 10.79 10.66 0.89
CA LEU A 363 10.87 9.65 -0.15
C LEU A 363 10.28 10.11 -1.49
N THR A 364 9.22 10.90 -1.50
CA THR A 364 8.59 11.38 -2.73
C THR A 364 9.56 12.21 -3.57
N ASP A 365 10.22 13.19 -2.93
CA ASP A 365 11.19 14.05 -3.61
C ASP A 365 12.45 13.28 -4.02
N PHE A 366 12.91 12.38 -3.14
CA PHE A 366 14.06 11.53 -3.43
C PHE A 366 13.81 10.63 -4.65
N PHE A 367 12.65 9.98 -4.73
CA PHE A 367 12.36 9.08 -5.87
C PHE A 367 12.34 9.83 -7.19
N ALA A 368 11.74 11.02 -7.26
CA ALA A 368 11.75 11.82 -8.48
C ALA A 368 13.19 12.12 -8.96
N LYS A 369 14.08 12.49 -8.05
CA LYS A 369 15.50 12.74 -8.36
C LYS A 369 16.24 11.44 -8.75
N ALA A 370 15.94 10.33 -8.06
CA ALA A 370 16.56 9.04 -8.33
C ALA A 370 16.13 8.48 -9.69
N GLU A 371 14.84 8.58 -10.04
CA GLU A 371 14.31 8.20 -11.35
C GLU A 371 14.98 9.01 -12.47
N GLN A 372 15.15 10.32 -12.29
CA GLN A 372 15.90 11.16 -13.22
C GLN A 372 17.36 10.69 -13.36
N ALA A 373 18.02 10.36 -12.23
CA ALA A 373 19.39 9.87 -12.24
C ALA A 373 19.54 8.49 -12.90
N LEU A 374 18.53 7.64 -12.79
CA LEU A 374 18.42 6.33 -13.45
C LEU A 374 18.04 6.46 -14.94
N GLY A 375 17.53 7.61 -15.38
CA GLY A 375 17.00 7.80 -16.73
C GLY A 375 15.68 7.05 -16.95
N THR A 376 14.86 6.91 -15.91
CA THR A 376 13.57 6.20 -15.93
C THR A 376 12.39 7.13 -15.69
N ASP A 377 12.64 8.43 -15.51
CA ASP A 377 11.61 9.45 -15.42
C ASP A 377 10.77 9.47 -16.70
N VAL A 378 9.52 9.11 -16.56
CA VAL A 378 8.53 9.29 -17.63
C VAL A 378 7.99 10.70 -17.47
N SER A 379 8.61 11.66 -18.19
CA SER A 379 8.11 13.04 -18.32
C SER A 379 6.81 13.10 -19.11
#